data_a60ea0c11b80553a374c261a8a779049
#
_entry.id   a60ea0c11b80553a374c261a8a779049
#
_cell.length_a   1.000
_cell.length_b   1.000
_cell.length_c   1.000
_cell.angle_alpha   90.00
_cell.angle_beta   90.00
_cell.angle_gamma   90.00
#
_symmetry.space_group_name_H-M   'P 1'
#
loop_
_entity.id
_entity.type
_entity.pdbx_description
1 polymer ?
#
loop_
_entity_poly.entity_id
_entity_poly.type
_entity_poly.pdbx_seq_one_letter_code
_entity_poly.pdbx_strand_id
1 'polypeptide(L)'
;MKKLLFFIMVLGGLGLSSCKKESPDPGYFAGIAAKGYYDLLLEGKYQEFVAGYQQRNRIPKGYHEQLLLNAQMFVEQQKEGHKGLKSVDIISAKADTAHHVADVFLSLAYGDSTKEQIVVPMVQVDGDWKMR
;
A
#
# COMPACT_ATOMS: atom_id res chain seq x y z
N MET A 1 12.36 -34.38 53.46
CA MET A 1 11.94 -33.70 53.64
C MET A 1 12.11 -32.49 53.14
N LYS A 2 12.22 -31.95 52.89
CA LYS A 2 12.46 -30.88 52.49
C LYS A 2 12.70 -30.60 51.21
N LYS A 3 12.83 -30.63 50.64
CA LYS A 3 13.15 -30.48 49.43
C LYS A 3 12.18 -29.94 48.61
N LEU A 4 11.51 -29.75 48.48
CA LEU A 4 10.58 -29.45 47.70
C LEU A 4 10.44 -28.11 47.47
N LEU A 5 10.68 -27.45 47.75
CA LEU A 5 10.43 -26.26 47.60
C LEU A 5 10.93 -25.61 46.45
N PHE A 6 11.56 -25.61 45.99
CA PHE A 6 12.10 -24.95 45.03
C PHE A 6 11.51 -24.77 43.80
N PHE A 7 11.09 -25.35 43.36
CA PHE A 7 10.65 -25.37 42.14
C PHE A 7 9.87 -24.18 41.90
N ILE A 8 9.50 -23.64 42.66
CA ILE A 8 8.73 -22.61 42.53
C ILE A 8 9.19 -21.55 41.71
N MET A 9 10.21 -21.12 41.86
CA MET A 9 10.66 -20.10 41.16
C MET A 9 10.56 -20.12 39.79
N VAL A 10 10.51 -21.05 39.32
CA VAL A 10 10.43 -21.21 37.99
C VAL A 10 9.56 -20.32 37.32
N LEU A 11 8.54 -20.14 37.71
CA LEU A 11 7.71 -19.45 36.99
C LEU A 11 8.02 -18.13 36.81
N GLY A 12 8.63 -17.66 37.23
CA GLY A 12 8.85 -16.37 37.06
C GLY A 12 9.00 -15.89 35.73
N GLY A 13 9.46 -15.17 35.45
CA GLY A 13 9.80 -14.70 34.27
C GLY A 13 9.34 -15.11 33.08
N LEU A 14 8.56 -15.28 32.81
CA LEU A 14 8.25 -15.73 31.63
C LEU A 14 7.38 -14.89 31.01
N GLY A 15 7.20 -14.98 30.12
CA GLY A 15 6.24 -14.40 29.47
C GLY A 15 6.21 -12.97 29.37
N LEU A 16 6.70 -12.33 29.97
CA LEU A 16 6.65 -11.04 29.85
C LEU A 16 7.23 -10.51 28.71
N SER A 17 8.21 -10.90 28.37
CA SER A 17 8.85 -10.30 27.31
C SER A 17 8.07 -10.28 26.07
N SER A 18 7.31 -11.12 25.88
CA SER A 18 6.70 -11.18 24.62
C SER A 18 5.70 -10.10 24.39
N CYS A 19 5.34 -9.43 25.28
CA CYS A 19 4.35 -8.48 25.03
C CYS A 19 4.72 -7.26 24.27
N LYS A 20 5.86 -7.19 23.73
CA LYS A 20 6.16 -6.07 23.01
C LYS A 20 5.39 -5.95 21.80
N LYS A 21 4.49 -5.14 21.66
CA LYS A 21 3.78 -4.98 20.48
C LYS A 21 4.41 -3.90 19.75
N GLU A 22 4.97 -4.16 18.64
CA GLU A 22 5.56 -3.12 17.84
C GLU A 22 4.51 -2.46 16.99
N SER A 23 4.56 -1.17 16.91
CA SER A 23 3.68 -0.44 16.03
C SER A 23 4.03 -0.76 14.59
N PRO A 24 3.07 -0.76 13.70
CA PRO A 24 3.38 -0.94 12.29
C PRO A 24 4.31 0.17 11.81
N ASP A 25 5.12 -0.15 10.82
CA ASP A 25 5.97 0.82 10.18
C ASP A 25 5.08 1.94 9.66
N PRO A 26 5.47 3.20 9.78
CA PRO A 26 4.66 4.30 9.27
C PRO A 26 4.26 4.15 7.81
N GLY A 27 5.08 3.49 7.01
CA GLY A 27 4.76 3.27 5.61
C GLY A 27 3.75 2.16 5.38
N TYR A 28 3.45 1.36 6.38
CA TYR A 28 2.58 0.19 6.21
C TYR A 28 1.21 0.55 5.65
N PHE A 29 0.56 1.53 6.25
CA PHE A 29 -0.78 1.91 5.79
C PHE A 29 -0.75 2.61 4.44
N ALA A 30 0.32 3.36 4.15
CA ALA A 30 0.46 3.96 2.84
C ALA A 30 0.60 2.86 1.78
N GLY A 31 1.36 1.81 2.09
CA GLY A 31 1.52 0.67 1.19
C GLY A 31 0.21 -0.03 0.91
N ILE A 32 -0.57 -0.29 1.95
CA ILE A 32 -1.86 -0.94 1.79
C ILE A 32 -2.79 -0.08 0.94
N ALA A 33 -2.78 1.24 1.18
CA ALA A 33 -3.64 2.14 0.41
C ALA A 33 -3.24 2.15 -1.07
N ALA A 34 -1.95 2.25 -1.35
CA ALA A 34 -1.47 2.28 -2.73
C ALA A 34 -1.83 0.99 -3.46
N LYS A 35 -1.62 -0.15 -2.80
CA LYS A 35 -1.98 -1.42 -3.41
C LYS A 35 -3.48 -1.48 -3.66
N GLY A 36 -4.28 -1.02 -2.71
CA GLY A 36 -5.73 -1.01 -2.87
C GLY A 36 -6.18 -0.20 -4.07
N TYR A 37 -5.57 0.95 -4.29
CA TYR A 37 -5.91 1.75 -5.46
C TYR A 37 -5.54 1.02 -6.75
N TYR A 38 -4.37 0.40 -6.80
CA TYR A 38 -3.96 -0.31 -8.01
C TYR A 38 -4.76 -1.59 -8.22
N ASP A 39 -5.26 -2.22 -7.15
CA ASP A 39 -6.17 -3.36 -7.29
C ASP A 39 -7.48 -2.93 -7.99
N LEU A 40 -7.87 -1.67 -7.81
CA LEU A 40 -9.06 -1.17 -8.50
C LEU A 40 -8.84 -1.13 -10.01
N LEU A 41 -7.61 -0.91 -10.45
CA LEU A 41 -7.31 -0.96 -11.88
C LEU A 41 -7.51 -2.37 -12.42
N LEU A 42 -7.11 -3.39 -11.63
CA LEU A 42 -7.30 -4.75 -12.07
C LEU A 42 -8.77 -5.09 -12.20
N GLU A 43 -9.60 -4.48 -11.37
CA GLU A 43 -11.03 -4.74 -11.39
C GLU A 43 -11.78 -3.87 -12.40
N GLY A 44 -11.07 -3.00 -13.10
CA GLY A 44 -11.70 -2.11 -14.06
C GLY A 44 -12.46 -0.96 -13.43
N LYS A 45 -12.21 -0.69 -12.16
CA LYS A 45 -12.89 0.39 -11.43
C LYS A 45 -12.11 1.68 -11.57
N TYR A 46 -12.10 2.23 -12.75
CA TYR A 46 -11.26 3.37 -13.06
C TYR A 46 -11.65 4.64 -12.32
N GLN A 47 -12.93 4.87 -12.13
CA GLN A 47 -13.36 6.05 -11.42
C GLN A 47 -12.94 6.01 -9.95
N GLU A 48 -13.02 4.85 -9.33
CA GLU A 48 -12.60 4.70 -7.96
C GLU A 48 -11.09 4.85 -7.83
N PHE A 49 -10.34 4.36 -8.82
CA PHE A 49 -8.90 4.54 -8.82
C PHE A 49 -8.55 6.03 -8.89
N VAL A 50 -9.20 6.77 -9.80
CA VAL A 50 -8.94 8.19 -9.96
C VAL A 50 -9.35 8.96 -8.72
N ALA A 51 -10.40 8.52 -8.04
CA ALA A 51 -10.83 9.16 -6.78
C ALA A 51 -9.78 8.99 -5.68
N GLY A 52 -8.84 8.08 -5.83
CA GLY A 52 -7.75 7.90 -4.88
C GLY A 52 -6.65 8.95 -4.97
N TYR A 53 -6.70 9.82 -5.99
CA TYR A 53 -5.74 10.90 -6.07
C TYR A 53 -6.16 12.06 -5.18
N GLN A 54 -5.16 12.77 -4.66
CA GLN A 54 -5.42 13.94 -3.84
C GLN A 54 -6.19 14.96 -4.66
N GLN A 55 -7.32 15.41 -4.12
CA GLN A 55 -8.11 16.41 -4.82
C GLN A 55 -7.67 17.78 -4.36
N ARG A 56 -7.17 18.57 -5.27
CA ARG A 56 -6.77 19.94 -4.96
C ARG A 56 -7.90 20.87 -5.33
N ASN A 57 -7.99 21.97 -4.60
CA ASN A 57 -8.96 22.97 -4.95
C ASN A 57 -8.59 23.54 -6.31
N ARG A 58 -9.56 23.81 -7.13
CA ARG A 58 -9.33 24.41 -8.45
C ARG A 58 -8.66 23.46 -9.45
N ILE A 59 -9.14 22.26 -9.53
CA ILE A 59 -8.70 21.36 -10.58
C ILE A 59 -9.46 21.74 -11.84
N PRO A 60 -8.78 21.91 -12.99
CA PRO A 60 -9.46 22.20 -14.25
C PRO A 60 -10.48 21.13 -14.56
N LYS A 61 -11.58 21.54 -15.19
CA LYS A 61 -12.67 20.63 -15.43
C LYS A 61 -12.28 19.38 -16.18
N GLY A 62 -11.43 19.47 -17.14
CA GLY A 62 -11.02 18.29 -17.91
C GLY A 62 -9.99 17.39 -17.25
N TYR A 63 -9.47 17.79 -16.09
CA TYR A 63 -8.38 17.05 -15.49
C TYR A 63 -8.82 15.67 -14.99
N HIS A 64 -9.99 15.60 -14.36
CA HIS A 64 -10.53 14.33 -13.89
C HIS A 64 -10.76 13.36 -15.05
N GLU A 65 -11.31 13.88 -16.16
CA GLU A 65 -11.55 13.05 -17.33
C GLU A 65 -10.25 12.58 -17.94
N GLN A 66 -9.21 13.41 -17.90
CA GLN A 66 -7.92 13.02 -18.42
C GLN A 66 -7.29 11.91 -17.57
N LEU A 67 -7.42 12.00 -16.25
CA LEU A 67 -6.91 10.95 -15.39
C LEU A 67 -7.65 9.64 -15.63
N LEU A 68 -8.95 9.72 -15.85
CA LEU A 68 -9.76 8.54 -16.12
C LEU A 68 -9.31 7.89 -17.42
N LEU A 69 -9.13 8.70 -18.47
CA LEU A 69 -8.70 8.19 -19.74
C LEU A 69 -7.30 7.59 -19.66
N ASN A 70 -6.40 8.23 -18.91
CA ASN A 70 -5.05 7.72 -18.75
C ASN A 70 -5.07 6.35 -18.05
N ALA A 71 -5.92 6.16 -17.07
CA ALA A 71 -6.03 4.87 -16.38
C ALA A 71 -6.54 3.78 -17.33
N GLN A 72 -7.55 4.11 -18.14
CA GLN A 72 -8.09 3.17 -19.10
C GLN A 72 -7.04 2.81 -20.16
N MET A 73 -6.30 3.80 -20.63
CA MET A 73 -5.26 3.57 -21.64
C MET A 73 -4.14 2.71 -21.07
N PHE A 74 -3.76 2.94 -19.83
CA PHE A 74 -2.71 2.15 -19.21
C PHE A 74 -3.11 0.67 -19.20
N VAL A 75 -4.32 0.37 -18.74
CA VAL A 75 -4.78 -1.01 -18.66
C VAL A 75 -4.86 -1.64 -20.05
N GLU A 76 -5.35 -0.88 -21.03
CA GLU A 76 -5.48 -1.39 -22.38
C GLU A 76 -4.11 -1.69 -23.00
N GLN A 77 -3.13 -0.82 -22.77
CA GLN A 77 -1.78 -1.04 -23.27
C GLN A 77 -1.17 -2.29 -22.66
N GLN A 78 -1.46 -2.57 -21.39
CA GLN A 78 -0.93 -3.75 -20.74
C GLN A 78 -1.59 -5.03 -21.32
N LYS A 79 -2.85 -4.94 -21.70
CA LYS A 79 -3.51 -6.08 -22.31
C LYS A 79 -2.86 -6.42 -23.63
N GLU A 80 -2.54 -5.43 -24.43
CA GLU A 80 -1.91 -5.66 -25.72
C GLU A 80 -0.44 -6.03 -25.60
N GLY A 81 0.29 -5.38 -24.74
CA GLY A 81 1.73 -5.58 -24.67
C GLY A 81 2.18 -6.71 -23.78
N HIS A 82 1.43 -7.00 -22.70
CA HIS A 82 1.86 -7.95 -21.68
C HIS A 82 0.78 -8.91 -21.23
N LYS A 83 -0.27 -9.08 -22.02
CA LYS A 83 -1.38 -9.95 -21.71
C LYS A 83 -2.11 -9.58 -20.43
N GLY A 84 -2.09 -8.31 -20.13
CA GLY A 84 -2.88 -7.75 -19.03
C GLY A 84 -2.16 -7.72 -17.70
N LEU A 85 -2.64 -6.84 -16.85
CA LEU A 85 -2.13 -6.72 -15.48
C LEU A 85 -2.79 -7.80 -14.64
N LYS A 86 -1.99 -8.60 -13.94
CA LYS A 86 -2.52 -9.72 -13.20
C LYS A 86 -2.57 -9.49 -11.71
N SER A 87 -1.54 -8.94 -11.13
CA SER A 87 -1.51 -8.76 -9.68
C SER A 87 -0.62 -7.60 -9.30
N VAL A 88 -0.84 -7.09 -8.10
CA VAL A 88 -0.07 -5.98 -7.55
C VAL A 88 0.40 -6.40 -6.18
N ASP A 89 1.70 -6.29 -5.93
CA ASP A 89 2.26 -6.64 -4.63
C ASP A 89 3.05 -5.46 -4.08
N ILE A 90 3.06 -5.32 -2.76
CA ILE A 90 3.83 -4.27 -2.11
C ILE A 90 5.26 -4.76 -1.94
N ILE A 91 6.23 -3.98 -2.42
CA ILE A 91 7.62 -4.29 -2.20
C ILE A 91 8.09 -3.63 -0.92
N SER A 92 7.85 -2.34 -0.80
CA SER A 92 8.24 -1.59 0.39
C SER A 92 7.55 -0.23 0.38
N ALA A 93 7.63 0.48 1.48
CA ALA A 93 7.09 1.82 1.56
C ALA A 93 7.97 2.63 2.49
N LYS A 94 8.28 3.84 2.10
CA LYS A 94 9.08 4.74 2.91
C LYS A 94 8.26 5.97 3.22
N ALA A 95 7.95 6.18 4.49
CA ALA A 95 7.15 7.30 4.91
C ALA A 95 8.00 8.38 5.54
N ASP A 96 7.64 9.62 5.26
CA ASP A 96 8.20 10.78 5.93
C ASP A 96 7.05 11.33 6.77
N THR A 97 7.03 10.96 8.02
CA THR A 97 5.91 11.30 8.89
C THR A 97 5.84 12.79 9.20
N ALA A 98 6.96 13.48 9.15
CA ALA A 98 6.97 14.92 9.40
C ALA A 98 6.25 15.68 8.30
N HIS A 99 6.31 15.19 7.08
CA HIS A 99 5.69 15.85 5.94
C HIS A 99 4.41 15.15 5.47
N HIS A 100 4.02 14.08 6.14
CA HIS A 100 2.81 13.32 5.80
C HIS A 100 2.80 12.81 4.37
N VAL A 101 3.93 12.33 3.91
CA VAL A 101 4.07 11.76 2.56
C VAL A 101 4.75 10.40 2.64
N ALA A 102 4.62 9.63 1.60
CA ALA A 102 5.30 8.34 1.51
C ALA A 102 5.53 8.00 0.05
N ASP A 103 6.56 7.20 -0.20
CA ASP A 103 6.77 6.61 -1.50
C ASP A 103 6.55 5.12 -1.34
N VAL A 104 5.62 4.57 -2.10
CA VAL A 104 5.30 3.15 -2.05
C VAL A 104 5.81 2.48 -3.31
N PHE A 105 6.57 1.40 -3.11
CA PHE A 105 7.11 0.64 -4.23
C PHE A 105 6.25 -0.59 -4.43
N LEU A 106 5.64 -0.70 -5.60
CA LEU A 106 4.78 -1.83 -5.93
C LEU A 106 5.39 -2.63 -7.07
N SER A 107 5.12 -3.92 -7.08
CA SER A 107 5.47 -4.80 -8.19
C SER A 107 4.20 -5.11 -8.94
N LEU A 108 4.17 -4.82 -10.23
CA LEU A 108 3.05 -5.15 -11.08
C LEU A 108 3.43 -6.40 -11.85
N ALA A 109 2.62 -7.45 -11.73
CA ALA A 109 2.85 -8.69 -12.46
C ALA A 109 1.87 -8.76 -13.62
N TYR A 110 2.39 -9.13 -14.79
CA TYR A 110 1.60 -9.17 -16.00
C TYR A 110 1.32 -10.60 -16.47
N GLY A 111 0.37 -10.74 -17.36
CA GLY A 111 -0.05 -12.06 -17.85
C GLY A 111 1.01 -12.82 -18.62
N ASP A 112 2.02 -12.12 -19.14
CA ASP A 112 3.11 -12.75 -19.88
C ASP A 112 4.29 -13.14 -18.96
N SER A 113 4.06 -13.13 -17.64
CA SER A 113 5.06 -13.49 -16.63
C SER A 113 6.13 -12.43 -16.40
N THR A 114 6.01 -11.27 -17.00
CA THR A 114 6.93 -10.18 -16.71
C THR A 114 6.43 -9.38 -15.51
N LYS A 115 7.34 -8.64 -14.88
CA LYS A 115 7.02 -7.80 -13.73
C LYS A 115 7.66 -6.44 -13.90
N GLU A 116 7.04 -5.45 -13.32
CA GLU A 116 7.55 -4.10 -13.37
C GLU A 116 7.42 -3.47 -11.99
N GLN A 117 8.46 -2.78 -11.55
CA GLN A 117 8.40 -2.09 -10.27
C GLN A 117 8.04 -0.63 -10.54
N ILE A 118 7.08 -0.12 -9.79
CA ILE A 118 6.69 1.28 -9.90
C ILE A 118 6.75 1.94 -8.55
N VAL A 119 6.81 3.27 -8.54
CA VAL A 119 6.78 4.06 -7.32
C VAL A 119 5.49 4.85 -7.34
N VAL A 120 4.75 4.79 -6.24
CA VAL A 120 3.52 5.54 -6.11
C VAL A 120 3.71 6.55 -4.99
N PRO A 121 3.82 7.84 -5.32
CA PRO A 121 3.91 8.87 -4.29
C PRO A 121 2.56 9.01 -3.60
N MET A 122 2.59 9.07 -2.28
CA MET A 122 1.38 9.14 -1.46
C MET A 122 1.44 10.34 -0.54
N VAL A 123 0.29 10.86 -0.17
CA VAL A 123 0.19 11.95 0.80
C VAL A 123 -0.97 11.64 1.73
N GLN A 124 -0.80 11.96 3.00
CA GLN A 124 -1.85 11.74 3.98
C GLN A 124 -2.70 13.00 4.11
N VAL A 125 -3.99 12.87 3.86
CA VAL A 125 -4.93 13.97 3.92
C VAL A 125 -6.03 13.58 4.88
N ASP A 126 -6.16 14.32 5.98
CA ASP A 126 -7.16 14.04 7.01
C ASP A 126 -7.11 12.58 7.48
N GLY A 127 -5.92 12.06 7.62
CA GLY A 127 -5.74 10.70 8.10
C GLY A 127 -5.75 9.62 7.03
N ASP A 128 -6.19 9.95 5.82
CA ASP A 128 -6.26 8.97 4.74
C ASP A 128 -5.11 9.14 3.76
N TRP A 129 -4.59 8.02 3.30
CA TRP A 129 -3.53 8.05 2.31
C TRP A 129 -4.13 8.15 0.90
N LYS A 130 -3.66 9.15 0.17
CA LYS A 130 -4.10 9.38 -1.21
C LYS A 130 -2.89 9.39 -2.12
N MET A 131 -3.09 9.11 -3.39
CA MET A 131 -2.01 9.23 -4.38
C MET A 131 -1.81 10.71 -4.70
N ARG A 132 -0.58 11.12 -4.94
CA ARG A 132 -0.27 12.50 -5.30
C ARG A 132 -0.16 12.66 -6.78
#